data_6f747da8d2f1bc2b19da39ff7bfc8ead
#
_entry.id   6f747da8d2f1bc2b19da39ff7bfc8ead
#
_cell.length_a   1.000
_cell.length_b   1.000
_cell.length_c   1.000
_cell.angle_alpha   90.00
_cell.angle_beta   90.00
_cell.angle_gamma   90.00
#
_symmetry.space_group_name_H-M   'P 1'
#
loop_
_entity.id
_entity.type
_entity.pdbx_description
1 polymer ?
#
loop_
_entity_poly.entity_id
_entity_poly.type
_entity_poly.pdbx_seq_one_letter_code
_entity_poly.pdbx_strand_id
1 'polypeptide(L)'
;MLRSNRQKLRKAPVRAANTRIRGAASPGVDYKALAEFRYQLRKFLSFSETAAHKAGLTPQHHQALLAIKGFSSAAPVSIGDLADFLLVRHHTAVELVDRMAKLGLVARNADDDDSRRIVVKLTRKGEQKLQTLSKIHFEELHAASPVLTRLLRSFQRSQKR
;
A
#
# COMPACT_ATOMS: atom_id res chain seq x y z
N MET A 1 -73.10 -7.31 -22.38
CA MET A 1 -72.21 -7.99 -23.35
C MET A 1 -71.07 -7.03 -23.73
N LEU A 2 -69.91 -7.18 -23.11
CA LEU A 2 -68.67 -6.42 -23.44
C LEU A 2 -67.51 -7.40 -23.52
N ARG A 3 -67.03 -7.65 -24.74
CA ARG A 3 -65.95 -8.57 -25.05
C ARG A 3 -64.61 -7.91 -24.74
N SER A 4 -63.85 -8.56 -23.85
CA SER A 4 -62.48 -8.26 -23.50
C SER A 4 -61.52 -8.60 -24.66
N ASN A 5 -60.85 -7.60 -25.18
CA ASN A 5 -59.83 -7.73 -26.22
C ASN A 5 -58.45 -7.76 -25.52
N ARG A 6 -57.91 -8.94 -25.24
CA ARG A 6 -56.55 -9.14 -24.74
C ARG A 6 -55.58 -9.16 -25.93
N GLN A 7 -54.95 -8.03 -26.20
CA GLN A 7 -53.88 -7.91 -27.17
C GLN A 7 -52.57 -8.51 -26.55
N LYS A 8 -52.15 -9.65 -27.11
CA LYS A 8 -50.87 -10.29 -26.79
C LYS A 8 -49.73 -9.45 -27.34
N LEU A 9 -48.98 -8.77 -26.46
CA LEU A 9 -47.72 -8.17 -26.80
C LEU A 9 -46.67 -9.28 -27.02
N ARG A 10 -46.32 -9.49 -28.28
CA ARG A 10 -45.18 -10.32 -28.68
C ARG A 10 -43.89 -9.62 -28.26
N LYS A 11 -43.15 -10.20 -27.31
CA LYS A 11 -41.77 -9.78 -26.98
C LYS A 11 -40.85 -10.13 -28.16
N ALA A 12 -40.33 -9.15 -28.83
CA ALA A 12 -39.22 -9.31 -29.79
C ALA A 12 -37.94 -9.73 -29.04
N PRO A 13 -37.13 -10.63 -29.59
CA PRO A 13 -35.86 -11.00 -28.98
C PRO A 13 -34.88 -9.84 -29.10
N VAL A 14 -34.38 -9.34 -27.95
CA VAL A 14 -33.24 -8.40 -27.90
C VAL A 14 -32.02 -9.16 -28.41
N ARG A 15 -31.66 -8.90 -29.67
CA ARG A 15 -30.38 -9.31 -30.24
C ARG A 15 -29.30 -8.60 -29.46
N ALA A 16 -28.57 -9.33 -28.62
CA ALA A 16 -27.34 -8.87 -27.99
C ALA A 16 -26.33 -8.50 -29.10
N ALA A 17 -26.23 -7.21 -29.39
CA ALA A 17 -25.14 -6.67 -30.19
C ALA A 17 -23.85 -6.85 -29.39
N ASN A 18 -23.15 -7.94 -29.64
CA ASN A 18 -21.83 -8.22 -29.10
C ASN A 18 -20.82 -7.33 -29.85
N THR A 19 -20.90 -6.02 -29.62
CA THR A 19 -19.91 -5.05 -30.09
C THR A 19 -18.67 -5.30 -29.25
N ARG A 20 -17.78 -6.15 -29.73
CA ARG A 20 -16.39 -6.20 -29.27
C ARG A 20 -15.83 -4.79 -29.48
N ILE A 21 -15.84 -4.00 -28.43
CA ILE A 21 -14.99 -2.80 -28.34
C ILE A 21 -13.56 -3.34 -28.37
N ARG A 22 -13.00 -3.45 -29.56
CA ARG A 22 -11.55 -3.51 -29.75
C ARG A 22 -11.04 -2.13 -29.37
N GLY A 23 -10.82 -1.91 -28.06
CA GLY A 23 -10.05 -0.78 -27.59
C GLY A 23 -8.71 -0.84 -28.32
N ALA A 24 -8.45 0.12 -29.19
CA ALA A 24 -7.15 0.29 -29.80
C ALA A 24 -6.13 0.42 -28.66
N ALA A 25 -5.35 -0.64 -28.46
CA ALA A 25 -4.24 -0.60 -27.52
C ALA A 25 -3.29 0.49 -28.01
N SER A 26 -3.05 1.49 -27.21
CA SER A 26 -2.03 2.49 -27.51
C SER A 26 -0.72 1.78 -27.77
N PRO A 27 -0.04 2.02 -28.90
CA PRO A 27 1.20 1.33 -29.24
C PRO A 27 2.20 1.50 -28.08
N GLY A 28 2.69 0.40 -27.51
CA GLY A 28 3.71 0.41 -26.46
C GLY A 28 3.23 0.24 -25.01
N VAL A 29 1.91 0.31 -24.72
CA VAL A 29 1.42 0.17 -23.33
C VAL A 29 0.90 -1.25 -23.06
N ASP A 30 1.55 -1.97 -22.12
CA ASP A 30 1.10 -3.28 -21.65
C ASP A 30 0.11 -3.11 -20.46
N TYR A 31 -1.16 -2.90 -20.79
CA TYR A 31 -2.22 -2.75 -19.77
C TYR A 31 -2.40 -4.00 -18.90
N LYS A 32 -2.13 -5.19 -19.45
CA LYS A 32 -2.21 -6.44 -18.68
C LYS A 32 -1.14 -6.47 -17.60
N ALA A 33 0.11 -6.16 -17.95
CA ALA A 33 1.20 -6.10 -16.99
C ALA A 33 0.97 -5.02 -15.92
N LEU A 34 0.44 -3.85 -16.31
CA LEU A 34 0.07 -2.79 -15.34
C LEU A 34 -1.01 -3.25 -14.36
N ALA A 35 -2.06 -3.90 -14.88
CA ALA A 35 -3.16 -4.40 -14.02
C ALA A 35 -2.65 -5.49 -13.08
N GLU A 36 -1.83 -6.42 -13.55
CA GLU A 36 -1.24 -7.49 -12.75
C GLU A 36 -0.30 -6.91 -11.67
N PHE A 37 0.55 -5.94 -12.02
CA PHE A 37 1.43 -5.27 -11.07
C PHE A 37 0.63 -4.59 -9.95
N ARG A 38 -0.40 -3.81 -10.29
CA ARG A 38 -1.28 -3.18 -9.29
C ARG A 38 -2.01 -4.21 -8.43
N TYR A 39 -2.39 -5.35 -8.98
CA TYR A 39 -2.99 -6.43 -8.22
C TYR A 39 -2.02 -7.00 -7.19
N GLN A 40 -0.77 -7.27 -7.58
CA GLN A 40 0.26 -7.77 -6.66
C GLN A 40 0.57 -6.77 -5.53
N LEU A 41 0.66 -5.47 -5.84
CA LEU A 41 0.82 -4.43 -4.82
C LEU A 41 -0.34 -4.43 -3.81
N ARG A 42 -1.58 -4.48 -4.29
CA ARG A 42 -2.75 -4.52 -3.39
C ARG A 42 -2.78 -5.78 -2.55
N LYS A 43 -2.43 -6.92 -3.13
CA LYS A 43 -2.33 -8.19 -2.39
C LYS A 43 -1.33 -8.09 -1.25
N PHE A 44 -0.14 -7.56 -1.52
CA PHE A 44 0.89 -7.35 -0.50
C PHE A 44 0.43 -6.36 0.58
N LEU A 45 -0.17 -5.23 0.21
CA LEU A 45 -0.66 -4.24 1.18
C LEU A 45 -1.76 -4.81 2.06
N SER A 46 -2.71 -5.56 1.51
CA SER A 46 -3.78 -6.22 2.27
C SER A 46 -3.22 -7.26 3.25
N PHE A 47 -2.20 -8.03 2.83
CA PHE A 47 -1.47 -8.93 3.71
C PHE A 47 -0.79 -8.16 4.85
N SER A 48 -0.08 -7.07 4.52
CA SER A 48 0.63 -6.20 5.47
C SER A 48 -0.31 -5.61 6.53
N GLU A 49 -1.46 -5.10 6.12
CA GLU A 49 -2.49 -4.58 7.02
C GLU A 49 -3.00 -5.65 7.98
N THR A 50 -3.32 -6.83 7.44
CA THR A 50 -3.78 -7.97 8.25
C THR A 50 -2.72 -8.39 9.27
N ALA A 51 -1.46 -8.46 8.87
CA ALA A 51 -0.35 -8.81 9.74
C ALA A 51 -0.14 -7.77 10.86
N ALA A 52 -0.21 -6.48 10.53
CA ALA A 52 -0.11 -5.40 11.50
C ALA A 52 -1.22 -5.50 12.56
N HIS A 53 -2.47 -5.69 12.14
CA HIS A 53 -3.60 -5.84 13.07
C HIS A 53 -3.44 -7.06 13.98
N LYS A 54 -3.01 -8.21 13.46
CA LYS A 54 -2.72 -9.40 14.29
C LYS A 54 -1.63 -9.15 15.32
N ALA A 55 -0.68 -8.26 15.04
CA ALA A 55 0.36 -7.85 15.99
C ALA A 55 -0.11 -6.76 16.97
N GLY A 56 -1.38 -6.30 16.90
CA GLY A 56 -1.94 -5.24 17.72
C GLY A 56 -1.46 -3.84 17.30
N LEU A 57 -1.13 -3.67 16.03
CA LEU A 57 -0.71 -2.40 15.44
C LEU A 57 -1.68 -1.96 14.35
N THR A 58 -1.75 -0.65 14.09
CA THR A 58 -2.35 -0.17 12.84
C THR A 58 -1.33 -0.29 11.70
N PRO A 59 -1.77 -0.32 10.43
CA PRO A 59 -0.87 -0.27 9.28
C PRO A 59 0.09 0.92 9.33
N GLN A 60 -0.38 2.08 9.76
CA GLN A 60 0.45 3.29 9.90
C GLN A 60 1.52 3.14 11.00
N HIS A 61 1.20 2.48 12.13
CA HIS A 61 2.20 2.18 13.16
C HIS A 61 3.33 1.31 12.60
N HIS A 62 2.99 0.25 11.85
CA HIS A 62 3.97 -0.62 11.24
C HIS A 62 4.86 0.12 10.23
N GLN A 63 4.26 0.92 9.34
CA GLN A 63 5.00 1.72 8.36
C GLN A 63 5.94 2.73 9.04
N ALA A 64 5.49 3.40 10.11
CA ALA A 64 6.31 4.32 10.87
C ALA A 64 7.50 3.61 11.56
N LEU A 65 7.27 2.47 12.22
CA LEU A 65 8.36 1.69 12.83
C LEU A 65 9.39 1.27 11.78
N LEU A 66 8.93 0.83 10.60
CA LEU A 66 9.80 0.41 9.51
C LEU A 66 10.61 1.59 8.96
N ALA A 67 9.99 2.76 8.76
CA ALA A 67 10.65 3.97 8.29
C ALA A 67 11.72 4.45 9.29
N ILE A 68 11.37 4.54 10.58
CA ILE A 68 12.32 4.95 11.62
C ILE A 68 13.52 4.00 11.65
N LYS A 69 13.31 2.68 11.64
CA LYS A 69 14.42 1.70 11.70
C LYS A 69 15.26 1.69 10.43
N GLY A 70 14.62 1.76 9.27
CA GLY A 70 15.28 1.64 7.97
C GLY A 70 16.15 2.86 7.62
N PHE A 71 15.73 4.05 8.04
CA PHE A 71 16.43 5.29 7.68
C PHE A 71 17.31 5.86 8.80
N SER A 72 17.20 5.39 10.04
CA SER A 72 18.01 5.84 11.17
C SER A 72 19.51 5.50 11.07
N SER A 73 19.90 4.65 10.12
CA SER A 73 21.33 4.32 9.89
C SER A 73 22.12 5.45 9.23
N ALA A 74 21.46 6.33 8.48
CA ALA A 74 22.09 7.46 7.80
C ALA A 74 22.09 8.73 8.67
N ALA A 75 20.98 8.99 9.37
CA ALA A 75 20.82 10.11 10.29
C ALA A 75 19.61 9.85 11.24
N PRO A 76 19.55 10.53 12.40
CA PRO A 76 18.37 10.47 13.25
C PRO A 76 17.10 10.93 12.51
N VAL A 77 16.02 10.13 12.57
CA VAL A 77 14.77 10.42 11.87
C VAL A 77 13.94 11.43 12.65
N SER A 78 13.72 12.60 12.07
CA SER A 78 12.83 13.62 12.65
C SER A 78 11.34 13.33 12.34
N ILE A 79 10.45 14.06 13.00
CA ILE A 79 9.02 13.98 12.69
C ILE A 79 8.73 14.49 11.26
N GLY A 80 9.50 15.47 10.77
CA GLY A 80 9.40 15.95 9.39
C GLY A 80 9.79 14.86 8.38
N ASP A 81 10.95 14.22 8.58
CA ASP A 81 11.37 13.10 7.73
C ASP A 81 10.33 11.97 7.72
N LEU A 82 9.76 11.68 8.90
CA LEU A 82 8.72 10.66 9.01
C LEU A 82 7.43 11.04 8.25
N ALA A 83 7.06 12.31 8.24
CA ALA A 83 5.92 12.80 7.46
C ALA A 83 6.14 12.56 5.95
N ASP A 84 7.35 12.86 5.46
CA ASP A 84 7.73 12.64 4.07
C ASP A 84 7.74 11.15 3.70
N PHE A 85 8.34 10.30 4.53
CA PHE A 85 8.34 8.85 4.30
C PHE A 85 6.95 8.22 4.27
N LEU A 86 6.05 8.73 5.11
CA LEU A 86 4.67 8.24 5.19
C LEU A 86 3.72 8.93 4.19
N LEU A 87 4.20 9.95 3.46
CA LEU A 87 3.41 10.76 2.54
C LEU A 87 2.19 11.40 3.22
N VAL A 88 2.38 11.90 4.44
CA VAL A 88 1.35 12.58 5.23
C VAL A 88 1.76 14.00 5.58
N ARG A 89 0.81 14.81 6.04
CA ARG A 89 1.11 16.15 6.54
C ARG A 89 1.86 16.09 7.87
N HIS A 90 2.69 17.10 8.14
CA HIS A 90 3.50 17.17 9.36
C HIS A 90 2.67 16.98 10.65
N HIS A 91 1.53 17.67 10.80
CA HIS A 91 0.67 17.52 11.98
C HIS A 91 0.14 16.09 12.15
N THR A 92 -0.16 15.38 11.06
CA THR A 92 -0.58 13.97 11.08
C THR A 92 0.55 13.07 11.60
N ALA A 93 1.80 13.34 11.19
CA ALA A 93 2.95 12.62 11.71
C ALA A 93 3.18 12.90 13.22
N VAL A 94 3.00 14.15 13.67
CA VAL A 94 3.06 14.51 15.09
C VAL A 94 2.06 13.69 15.91
N GLU A 95 0.79 13.68 15.49
CA GLU A 95 -0.26 12.91 16.17
C GLU A 95 0.01 11.40 16.17
N LEU A 96 0.55 10.87 15.06
CA LEU A 96 0.92 9.46 14.96
C LEU A 96 2.03 9.13 15.95
N VAL A 97 3.09 9.94 16.01
CA VAL A 97 4.21 9.76 16.94
C VAL A 97 3.74 9.86 18.38
N ASP A 98 2.84 10.80 18.70
CA ASP A 98 2.28 10.94 20.05
C ASP A 98 1.49 9.68 20.47
N ARG A 99 0.67 9.13 19.59
CA ARG A 99 -0.04 7.86 19.84
C ARG A 99 0.95 6.70 20.02
N MET A 100 1.98 6.62 19.16
CA MET A 100 2.99 5.58 19.26
C MET A 100 3.82 5.68 20.54
N ALA A 101 4.15 6.89 20.99
CA ALA A 101 4.84 7.12 22.25
C ALA A 101 3.99 6.69 23.46
N LYS A 102 2.69 7.02 23.47
CA LYS A 102 1.74 6.54 24.50
C LYS A 102 1.63 5.02 24.56
N LEU A 103 1.76 4.34 23.40
CA LEU A 103 1.81 2.88 23.31
C LEU A 103 3.17 2.29 23.71
N GLY A 104 4.17 3.13 23.95
CA GLY A 104 5.52 2.73 24.27
C GLY A 104 6.27 2.08 23.10
N LEU A 105 5.92 2.43 21.86
CA LEU A 105 6.55 1.91 20.65
C LEU A 105 7.76 2.74 20.22
N VAL A 106 7.71 4.05 20.45
CA VAL A 106 8.76 5.01 20.12
C VAL A 106 9.04 5.95 21.29
N ALA A 107 10.23 6.55 21.30
CA ALA A 107 10.61 7.64 22.17
C ALA A 107 10.91 8.89 21.34
N ARG A 108 10.59 10.07 21.89
CA ARG A 108 10.92 11.38 21.32
C ARG A 108 12.12 11.93 22.06
N ASN A 109 13.12 12.37 21.34
CA ASN A 109 14.33 12.96 21.89
C ASN A 109 14.60 14.29 21.17
N ALA A 110 15.23 15.24 21.88
CA ALA A 110 15.86 16.33 21.18
C ALA A 110 17.00 15.77 20.32
N ASP A 111 17.26 16.37 19.18
CA ASP A 111 18.43 16.04 18.36
C ASP A 111 19.70 16.53 19.09
N ASP A 112 20.76 15.77 19.02
CA ASP A 112 22.03 16.10 19.69
C ASP A 112 22.70 17.33 19.03
N ASP A 113 22.48 17.56 17.72
CA ASP A 113 23.05 18.65 16.95
C ASP A 113 22.14 19.90 16.89
N ASP A 114 20.82 19.74 16.99
CA ASP A 114 19.83 20.83 17.01
C ASP A 114 18.69 20.53 17.99
N SER A 115 18.74 21.13 19.16
CA SER A 115 17.74 20.94 20.23
C SER A 115 16.31 21.33 19.85
N ARG A 116 16.11 22.11 18.77
CA ARG A 116 14.78 22.43 18.23
C ARG A 116 14.19 21.31 17.41
N ARG A 117 15.04 20.40 16.93
CA ARG A 117 14.63 19.25 16.13
C ARG A 117 14.28 18.08 17.04
N ILE A 118 13.08 17.53 16.88
CA ILE A 118 12.65 16.33 17.60
C ILE A 118 12.90 15.12 16.70
N VAL A 119 13.71 14.21 17.19
CA VAL A 119 13.98 12.92 16.56
C VAL A 119 13.21 11.81 17.24
N VAL A 120 12.87 10.78 16.46
CA VAL A 120 12.07 9.63 16.90
C VAL A 120 12.92 8.37 16.85
N LYS A 121 13.01 7.66 17.97
CA LYS A 121 13.74 6.40 18.08
C LYS A 121 12.79 5.27 18.49
N LEU A 122 13.03 4.04 18.03
CA LEU A 122 12.28 2.89 18.50
C LEU A 122 12.63 2.59 19.96
N THR A 123 11.63 2.18 20.73
CA THR A 123 11.85 1.52 22.01
C THR A 123 12.12 0.03 21.79
N ARG A 124 12.57 -0.68 22.84
CA ARG A 124 12.71 -2.14 22.81
C ARG A 124 11.41 -2.84 22.39
N LYS A 125 10.25 -2.35 22.87
CA LYS A 125 8.93 -2.87 22.48
C LYS A 125 8.64 -2.65 20.99
N GLY A 126 8.94 -1.45 20.48
CA GLY A 126 8.80 -1.12 19.06
C GLY A 126 9.69 -2.00 18.19
N GLU A 127 10.95 -2.20 18.57
CA GLU A 127 11.87 -3.09 17.84
C GLU A 127 11.40 -4.54 17.81
N GLN A 128 10.93 -5.09 18.92
CA GLN A 128 10.40 -6.45 18.98
C GLN A 128 9.20 -6.65 18.06
N LYS A 129 8.25 -5.69 18.09
CA LYS A 129 7.08 -5.71 17.19
C LYS A 129 7.49 -5.64 15.73
N LEU A 130 8.39 -4.72 15.39
CA LEU A 130 8.91 -4.58 14.03
C LEU A 130 9.62 -5.83 13.56
N GLN A 131 10.50 -6.42 14.38
CA GLN A 131 11.25 -7.63 14.03
C GLN A 131 10.33 -8.81 13.70
N THR A 132 9.27 -9.00 14.49
CA THR A 132 8.26 -10.05 14.23
C THR A 132 7.56 -9.83 12.89
N LEU A 133 7.11 -8.60 12.62
CA LEU A 133 6.44 -8.26 11.38
C LEU A 133 7.38 -8.35 10.17
N SER A 134 8.63 -7.89 10.31
CA SER A 134 9.59 -7.90 9.21
C SER A 134 9.88 -9.30 8.68
N LYS A 135 9.92 -10.32 9.55
CA LYS A 135 10.13 -11.71 9.12
C LYS A 135 9.04 -12.18 8.16
N ILE A 136 7.77 -12.04 8.57
CA ILE A 136 6.64 -12.50 7.75
C ILE A 136 6.46 -11.67 6.47
N HIS A 137 6.78 -10.37 6.51
CA HIS A 137 6.77 -9.52 5.32
C HIS A 137 7.87 -9.91 4.34
N PHE A 138 9.05 -10.26 4.85
CA PHE A 138 10.15 -10.72 4.01
C PHE A 138 9.82 -12.03 3.31
N GLU A 139 9.20 -12.98 4.00
CA GLU A 139 8.72 -14.24 3.42
C GLU A 139 7.68 -14.01 2.31
N GLU A 140 6.69 -13.14 2.54
CA GLU A 140 5.68 -12.81 1.52
C GLU A 140 6.30 -12.11 0.31
N LEU A 141 7.22 -11.16 0.51
CA LEU A 141 7.94 -10.49 -0.58
C LEU A 141 8.82 -11.47 -1.35
N HIS A 142 9.48 -12.40 -0.66
CA HIS A 142 10.28 -13.44 -1.31
C HIS A 142 9.40 -14.32 -2.21
N ALA A 143 8.25 -14.76 -1.71
CA ALA A 143 7.29 -15.54 -2.49
C ALA A 143 6.73 -14.77 -3.71
N ALA A 144 6.51 -13.46 -3.59
CA ALA A 144 6.02 -12.61 -4.67
C ALA A 144 7.12 -12.20 -5.69
N SER A 145 8.39 -12.34 -5.32
CA SER A 145 9.53 -11.77 -6.07
C SER A 145 9.63 -12.27 -7.52
N PRO A 146 9.37 -13.55 -7.88
CA PRO A 146 9.45 -13.99 -9.28
C PRO A 146 8.43 -13.28 -10.17
N VAL A 147 7.21 -13.08 -9.68
CA VAL A 147 6.14 -12.38 -10.41
C VAL A 147 6.47 -10.91 -10.58
N LEU A 148 6.87 -10.24 -9.50
CA LEU A 148 7.25 -8.83 -9.52
C LEU A 148 8.44 -8.57 -10.45
N THR A 149 9.47 -9.42 -10.42
CA THR A 149 10.64 -9.32 -11.31
C THR A 149 10.25 -9.46 -12.77
N ARG A 150 9.38 -10.42 -13.10
CA ARG A 150 8.87 -10.60 -14.47
C ARG A 150 8.13 -9.35 -14.94
N LEU A 151 7.25 -8.79 -14.12
CA LEU A 151 6.47 -7.60 -14.45
C LEU A 151 7.35 -6.37 -14.65
N LEU A 152 8.31 -6.13 -13.77
CA LEU A 152 9.27 -5.02 -13.92
C LEU A 152 10.09 -5.14 -15.20
N ARG A 153 10.55 -6.33 -15.56
CA ARG A 153 11.25 -6.57 -16.83
C ARG A 153 10.36 -6.32 -18.05
N SER A 154 9.05 -6.62 -17.98
CA SER A 154 8.14 -6.33 -19.11
C SER A 154 8.02 -4.84 -19.37
N PHE A 155 7.95 -4.00 -18.32
CA PHE A 155 7.91 -2.54 -18.47
C PHE A 155 9.19 -1.97 -19.12
N GLN A 156 10.36 -2.49 -18.75
CA GLN A 156 11.63 -2.08 -19.35
C GLN A 156 11.71 -2.39 -20.86
N ARG A 157 11.10 -3.50 -21.31
CA ARG A 157 11.06 -3.88 -22.73
C ARG A 157 10.10 -3.03 -23.54
N SER A 158 9.00 -2.62 -22.97
CA SER A 158 7.99 -1.80 -23.64
C SER A 158 8.48 -0.38 -23.97
N GLN A 159 9.50 0.13 -23.29
CA GLN A 159 10.11 1.43 -23.57
C GLN A 159 11.14 1.42 -24.71
N LYS A 160 11.61 0.24 -25.15
CA LYS A 160 12.63 0.12 -26.20
C LYS A 160 12.06 -0.12 -27.61
N ARG A 161 10.74 -0.09 -27.74
CA ARG A 161 10.04 -0.20 -29.02
C ARG A 161 9.36 1.12 -29.39
#